data_da8a538c94aacc7704e7e0477a1dcdda
#
_entry.id   da8a538c94aacc7704e7e0477a1dcdda
#
_cell.length_a   1.000
_cell.length_b   1.000
_cell.length_c   1.000
_cell.angle_alpha   90.00
_cell.angle_beta   90.00
_cell.angle_gamma   90.00
#
_symmetry.space_group_name_H-M   'P 1'
#
loop_
_entity.id
_entity.type
_entity.pdbx_description
1 polymer ?
#
loop_
_entity_poly.entity_id
_entity_poly.type
_entity_poly.pdbx_seq_one_letter_code
_entity_poly.pdbx_strand_id
1 'polypeptide(L)'
;SIARIVEPYALTRRALEDRRMIHPEESARKHADAFREIRTSLLARGGDHNFIVMVAPISPRSGGSFVARNLAAAFAFDEAKTALLIDCNLRNPSQHKELDVEAPDGGLIDYLEHPSLGVEKILCHTGIPRLRLIPSGHKREMGGEYFSSFRMRALIDSLRSRYPDR
;
A
#
# COMPACT_ATOMS: atom_id res chain seq x y z
N SER A 1 -16.45 -4.70 -7.95
CA SER A 1 -17.21 -3.62 -7.30
C SER A 1 -16.68 -3.41 -5.88
N ILE A 2 -16.34 -2.18 -5.52
CA ILE A 2 -15.83 -1.75 -4.20
C ILE A 2 -16.76 -2.23 -3.06
N ALA A 3 -18.06 -2.26 -3.31
CA ALA A 3 -19.09 -2.67 -2.34
C ALA A 3 -19.01 -4.12 -1.84
N ARG A 4 -18.13 -4.96 -2.40
CA ARG A 4 -18.00 -6.38 -2.06
C ARG A 4 -16.70 -6.74 -1.31
N ILE A 5 -15.88 -5.75 -0.95
CA ILE A 5 -14.69 -6.02 -0.17
C ILE A 5 -15.11 -6.18 1.30
N VAL A 6 -15.28 -7.41 1.72
CA VAL A 6 -15.52 -7.75 3.13
C VAL A 6 -14.19 -7.64 3.87
N GLU A 7 -14.13 -6.72 4.82
CA GLU A 7 -12.98 -6.63 5.72
C GLU A 7 -13.15 -7.63 6.87
N PRO A 8 -12.16 -8.48 7.13
CA PRO A 8 -12.23 -9.44 8.23
C PRO A 8 -12.23 -8.75 9.61
N TYR A 9 -11.65 -7.56 9.68
CA TYR A 9 -11.60 -6.71 10.87
C TYR A 9 -11.34 -5.25 10.47
N ALA A 10 -11.65 -4.31 11.37
CA ALA A 10 -11.32 -2.89 11.22
C ALA A 10 -10.52 -2.41 12.42
N LEU A 11 -9.47 -1.65 12.16
CA LEU A 11 -8.67 -1.02 13.21
C LEU A 11 -9.48 0.05 13.93
N THR A 12 -9.40 0.04 15.26
CA THR A 12 -9.94 1.13 16.07
C THR A 12 -9.11 2.40 15.90
N ARG A 13 -9.68 3.55 16.26
CA ARG A 13 -8.95 4.82 16.32
C ARG A 13 -7.62 4.68 17.07
N ARG A 14 -7.65 4.13 18.29
CA ARG A 14 -6.45 3.93 19.10
C ARG A 14 -5.40 3.09 18.38
N ALA A 15 -5.82 2.03 17.72
CA ALA A 15 -4.92 1.18 16.95
C ALA A 15 -4.28 1.92 15.75
N LEU A 16 -5.00 2.85 15.13
CA LEU A 16 -4.44 3.72 14.08
C LEU A 16 -3.43 4.72 14.67
N GLU A 17 -3.75 5.36 15.79
CA GLU A 17 -2.84 6.29 16.49
C GLU A 17 -1.55 5.60 16.94
N ASP A 18 -1.64 4.40 17.53
CA ASP A 18 -0.48 3.59 17.94
C ASP A 18 0.45 3.27 16.76
N ARG A 19 -0.11 3.11 15.56
CA ARG A 19 0.63 2.87 14.31
C ARG A 19 1.03 4.15 13.56
N ARG A 20 0.79 5.30 14.16
CA ARG A 20 1.03 6.62 13.53
C ARG A 20 0.33 6.75 12.18
N MET A 21 -0.90 6.25 12.11
CA MET A 21 -1.76 6.37 10.93
C MET A 21 -2.71 7.54 11.09
N ILE A 22 -2.98 8.22 9.97
CA ILE A 22 -4.09 9.18 9.92
C ILE A 22 -5.42 8.45 10.13
N HIS A 23 -6.40 9.16 10.64
CA HIS A 23 -7.78 8.68 10.77
C HIS A 23 -8.77 9.84 10.52
N PRO A 24 -10.05 9.56 10.21
CA PRO A 24 -11.02 10.58 9.82
C PRO A 24 -11.44 11.53 10.94
N GLU A 25 -11.17 11.21 12.20
CA GLU A 25 -11.60 12.00 13.33
C GLU A 25 -10.77 13.28 13.55
N GLU A 26 -11.36 14.23 14.28
CA GLU A 26 -10.86 15.60 14.43
C GLU A 26 -9.48 15.71 15.08
N SER A 27 -9.11 14.80 15.98
CA SER A 27 -7.81 14.81 16.67
C SER A 27 -6.59 14.64 15.75
N ALA A 28 -6.78 14.01 14.59
CA ALA A 28 -5.74 13.85 13.56
C ALA A 28 -5.88 14.82 12.39
N ARG A 29 -6.78 15.79 12.47
CA ARG A 29 -7.22 16.63 11.34
C ARG A 29 -6.07 17.27 10.58
N LYS A 30 -5.12 17.89 11.28
CA LYS A 30 -3.96 18.55 10.63
C LYS A 30 -3.16 17.62 9.72
N HIS A 31 -2.84 16.43 10.21
CA HIS A 31 -2.09 15.44 9.43
C HIS A 31 -2.95 14.84 8.33
N ALA A 32 -4.22 14.53 8.64
CA ALA A 32 -5.15 14.01 7.66
C ALA A 32 -5.39 15.00 6.51
N ASP A 33 -5.51 16.29 6.79
CA ASP A 33 -5.70 17.33 5.79
C ASP A 33 -4.50 17.47 4.87
N ALA A 34 -3.27 17.41 5.41
CA ALA A 34 -2.07 17.43 4.59
C ALA A 34 -2.01 16.26 3.58
N PHE A 35 -2.35 15.04 4.02
CA PHE A 35 -2.43 13.89 3.13
C PHE A 35 -3.61 13.97 2.14
N ARG A 36 -4.72 14.58 2.53
CA ARG A 36 -5.85 14.86 1.61
C ARG A 36 -5.47 15.84 0.52
N GLU A 37 -4.70 16.88 0.83
CA GLU A 37 -4.19 17.83 -0.18
C GLU A 37 -3.27 17.14 -1.18
N ILE A 38 -2.34 16.31 -0.70
CA ILE A 38 -1.47 15.51 -1.59
C ILE A 38 -2.33 14.59 -2.47
N ARG A 39 -3.29 13.88 -1.88
CA ARG A 39 -4.22 13.02 -2.63
C ARG A 39 -4.96 13.79 -3.71
N THR A 40 -5.53 14.94 -3.37
CA THR A 40 -6.27 15.78 -4.31
C THR A 40 -5.39 16.23 -5.48
N SER A 41 -4.16 16.63 -5.20
CA SER A 41 -3.19 17.00 -6.22
C SER A 41 -2.81 15.84 -7.13
N LEU A 42 -2.69 14.64 -6.58
CA LEU A 42 -2.40 13.42 -7.36
C LEU A 42 -3.59 13.01 -8.24
N LEU A 43 -4.81 13.09 -7.70
CA LEU A 43 -6.04 12.81 -8.47
C LEU A 43 -6.20 13.79 -9.64
N ALA A 44 -5.93 15.06 -9.44
CA ALA A 44 -5.97 16.07 -10.49
C ALA A 44 -4.98 15.77 -11.63
N ARG A 45 -3.84 15.14 -11.33
CA ARG A 45 -2.82 14.73 -12.31
C ARG A 45 -3.10 13.38 -12.95
N GLY A 46 -3.64 12.44 -12.18
CA GLY A 46 -3.91 11.06 -12.61
C GLY A 46 -5.15 10.92 -13.50
N GLY A 47 -6.07 11.89 -13.46
CA GLY A 47 -7.34 11.81 -14.18
C GLY A 47 -8.25 10.70 -13.64
N ASP A 48 -9.15 10.21 -14.50
CA ASP A 48 -10.14 9.18 -14.14
C ASP A 48 -9.61 7.74 -14.25
N HIS A 49 -8.33 7.57 -14.53
CA HIS A 49 -7.70 6.27 -14.68
C HIS A 49 -6.93 5.85 -13.44
N ASN A 50 -6.79 4.55 -13.25
CA ASN A 50 -5.87 4.02 -12.25
C ASN A 50 -4.45 4.49 -12.53
N PHE A 51 -3.79 5.02 -11.53
CA PHE A 51 -2.42 5.47 -11.62
C PHE A 51 -1.57 4.89 -10.49
N ILE A 52 -0.28 4.92 -10.68
CA ILE A 52 0.71 4.43 -9.72
C ILE A 52 1.49 5.61 -9.22
N VAL A 53 1.64 5.68 -7.91
CA VAL A 53 2.48 6.66 -7.24
C VAL A 53 3.69 5.95 -6.65
N MET A 54 4.88 6.39 -7.02
CA MET A 54 6.09 5.94 -6.39
C MET A 54 6.52 6.94 -5.31
N VAL A 55 6.61 6.47 -4.07
CA VAL A 55 7.14 7.24 -2.95
C VAL A 55 8.58 6.81 -2.72
N ALA A 56 9.52 7.66 -3.07
CA ALA A 56 10.95 7.41 -2.90
C ALA A 56 11.53 8.34 -1.83
N PRO A 57 12.25 7.82 -0.81
CA PRO A 57 12.93 8.65 0.17
C PRO A 57 14.15 9.32 -0.46
N ILE A 58 14.38 10.58 -0.14
CA ILE A 58 15.57 11.32 -0.60
C ILE A 58 16.84 10.96 0.20
N SER A 59 16.66 10.37 1.37
CA SER A 59 17.75 9.90 2.24
C SER A 59 17.22 8.82 3.20
N PRO A 60 18.10 8.00 3.78
CA PRO A 60 17.70 7.07 4.81
C PRO A 60 16.99 7.78 5.98
N ARG A 61 15.93 7.17 6.48
CA ARG A 61 15.12 7.71 7.60
C ARG A 61 14.43 9.06 7.34
N SER A 62 14.26 9.48 6.08
CA SER A 62 13.53 10.71 5.72
C SER A 62 12.00 10.62 5.81
N GLY A 63 11.46 9.52 6.33
CA GLY A 63 10.02 9.36 6.52
C GLY A 63 9.24 8.79 5.32
N GLY A 64 9.92 8.35 4.26
CA GLY A 64 9.26 7.84 3.05
C GLY A 64 8.23 6.73 3.32
N SER A 65 8.55 5.77 4.18
CA SER A 65 7.61 4.70 4.56
C SER A 65 6.38 5.22 5.29
N PHE A 66 6.55 6.20 6.18
CA PHE A 66 5.46 6.88 6.86
C PHE A 66 4.55 7.62 5.87
N VAL A 67 5.14 8.35 4.95
CA VAL A 67 4.39 9.09 3.91
C VAL A 67 3.62 8.12 3.02
N ALA A 68 4.26 7.04 2.56
CA ALA A 68 3.64 6.05 1.68
C ALA A 68 2.38 5.42 2.31
N ARG A 69 2.47 4.93 3.55
CA ARG A 69 1.33 4.27 4.20
C ARG A 69 0.19 5.24 4.52
N ASN A 70 0.51 6.45 4.95
CA ASN A 70 -0.51 7.45 5.26
C ASN A 70 -1.18 8.03 4.01
N LEU A 71 -0.44 8.17 2.92
CA LEU A 71 -1.01 8.54 1.63
C LEU A 71 -1.95 7.45 1.11
N ALA A 72 -1.56 6.18 1.20
CA ALA A 72 -2.42 5.05 0.83
C ALA A 72 -3.70 5.02 1.70
N ALA A 73 -3.60 5.29 3.00
CA ALA A 73 -4.75 5.42 3.88
C ALA A 73 -5.65 6.60 3.49
N ALA A 74 -5.06 7.73 3.10
CA ALA A 74 -5.84 8.90 2.66
C ALA A 74 -6.68 8.60 1.40
N PHE A 75 -6.16 7.77 0.48
CA PHE A 75 -6.95 7.27 -0.65
C PHE A 75 -8.05 6.30 -0.21
N ALA A 76 -7.75 5.39 0.71
CA ALA A 76 -8.69 4.39 1.18
C ALA A 76 -9.83 4.96 2.03
N PHE A 77 -9.62 6.09 2.70
CA PHE A 77 -10.68 6.81 3.43
C PHE A 77 -11.67 7.54 2.52
N ASP A 78 -11.36 7.68 1.25
CA ASP A 78 -12.35 8.08 0.25
C ASP A 78 -13.21 6.87 -0.12
N GLU A 79 -14.52 6.93 0.17
CA GLU A 79 -15.42 5.79 -0.05
C GLU A 79 -15.53 5.34 -1.51
N ALA A 80 -15.21 6.23 -2.44
CA ALA A 80 -15.21 5.96 -3.87
C ALA A 80 -13.90 5.33 -4.38
N LYS A 81 -12.88 5.20 -3.53
CA LYS A 81 -11.54 4.75 -3.92
C LYS A 81 -11.08 3.54 -3.13
N THR A 82 -10.16 2.81 -3.72
CA THR A 82 -9.36 1.77 -3.04
C THR A 82 -7.90 2.07 -3.23
N ALA A 83 -7.06 1.55 -2.35
CA ALA A 83 -5.62 1.72 -2.43
C ALA A 83 -4.91 0.38 -2.22
N LEU A 84 -3.82 0.21 -2.94
CA LEU A 84 -2.88 -0.88 -2.76
C LEU A 84 -1.50 -0.30 -2.45
N LEU A 85 -1.01 -0.58 -1.26
CA LEU A 85 0.36 -0.26 -0.85
C LEU A 85 1.26 -1.45 -1.19
N ILE A 86 2.34 -1.20 -1.91
CA ILE A 86 3.34 -2.23 -2.23
C ILE A 86 4.65 -1.83 -1.58
N ASP A 87 5.16 -2.66 -0.67
CA ASP A 87 6.45 -2.43 -0.02
C ASP A 87 7.59 -2.88 -0.92
N CYS A 88 8.18 -1.94 -1.63
CA CYS A 88 9.33 -2.16 -2.51
C CYS A 88 10.68 -1.97 -1.81
N ASN A 89 10.71 -1.77 -0.49
CA ASN A 89 11.95 -1.63 0.26
C ASN A 89 12.52 -3.01 0.65
N LEU A 90 13.15 -3.68 -0.31
CA LEU A 90 13.65 -5.04 -0.15
C LEU A 90 14.78 -5.17 0.87
N ARG A 91 15.52 -4.09 1.11
CA ARG A 91 16.63 -4.08 2.08
C ARG A 91 16.17 -3.96 3.51
N ASN A 92 15.18 -3.09 3.74
CA ASN A 92 14.64 -2.80 5.07
C ASN A 92 13.11 -2.74 5.01
N PRO A 93 12.44 -3.88 4.76
CA PRO A 93 10.99 -3.94 4.68
C PRO A 93 10.37 -3.55 6.02
N SER A 94 9.38 -2.69 6.01
CA SER A 94 8.81 -2.13 7.22
C SER A 94 7.28 -2.07 7.25
N GLN A 95 6.62 -2.02 6.11
CA GLN A 95 5.17 -1.75 6.08
C GLN A 95 4.34 -2.80 6.81
N HIS A 96 4.70 -4.08 6.69
CA HIS A 96 4.00 -5.16 7.40
C HIS A 96 4.15 -5.05 8.93
N LYS A 97 5.34 -4.63 9.41
CA LYS A 97 5.59 -4.44 10.84
C LYS A 97 4.85 -3.22 11.38
N GLU A 98 4.92 -2.10 10.65
CA GLU A 98 4.29 -0.84 11.06
C GLU A 98 2.76 -0.93 11.05
N LEU A 99 2.18 -1.72 10.16
CA LEU A 99 0.74 -1.97 10.09
C LEU A 99 0.30 -3.19 10.91
N ASP A 100 1.26 -3.92 11.52
CA ASP A 100 1.01 -5.15 12.28
C ASP A 100 0.23 -6.18 11.43
N VAL A 101 0.73 -6.42 10.23
CA VAL A 101 0.14 -7.34 9.25
C VAL A 101 0.97 -8.60 9.16
N GLU A 102 0.33 -9.73 9.37
CA GLU A 102 0.93 -11.04 9.11
C GLU A 102 0.92 -11.34 7.60
N ALA A 103 2.03 -11.89 7.11
CA ALA A 103 2.21 -12.27 5.71
C ALA A 103 2.71 -13.73 5.61
N PRO A 104 1.88 -14.72 5.97
CA PRO A 104 2.30 -16.11 6.07
C PRO A 104 2.75 -16.68 4.73
N ASP A 105 2.19 -16.21 3.64
CA ASP A 105 2.51 -16.66 2.27
C ASP A 105 3.64 -15.83 1.62
N GLY A 106 4.29 -14.94 2.39
CA GLY A 106 5.36 -14.09 1.88
C GLY A 106 4.84 -12.77 1.28
N GLY A 107 5.54 -12.24 0.29
CA GLY A 107 5.21 -10.94 -0.31
C GLY A 107 5.70 -10.82 -1.75
N LEU A 108 6.04 -9.58 -2.12
CA LEU A 108 6.42 -9.21 -3.48
C LEU A 108 7.55 -10.11 -4.04
N ILE A 109 8.63 -10.27 -3.30
CA ILE A 109 9.77 -11.08 -3.75
C ILE A 109 9.39 -12.54 -3.95
N ASP A 110 8.63 -13.10 -3.02
CA ASP A 110 8.21 -14.50 -3.09
C ASP A 110 7.38 -14.75 -4.35
N TYR A 111 6.50 -13.83 -4.69
CA TYR A 111 5.73 -13.88 -5.93
C TYR A 111 6.62 -13.70 -7.17
N LEU A 112 7.57 -12.77 -7.16
CA LEU A 112 8.44 -12.53 -8.31
C LEU A 112 9.38 -13.72 -8.57
N GLU A 113 9.79 -14.42 -7.53
CA GLU A 113 10.59 -15.67 -7.65
C GLU A 113 9.72 -16.85 -8.08
N HIS A 114 8.49 -16.93 -7.55
CA HIS A 114 7.54 -18.03 -7.77
C HIS A 114 6.15 -17.51 -8.19
N PRO A 115 5.95 -17.10 -9.45
CA PRO A 115 4.68 -16.51 -9.91
C PRO A 115 3.47 -17.46 -9.80
N SER A 116 3.70 -18.77 -9.71
CA SER A 116 2.66 -19.78 -9.46
C SER A 116 1.98 -19.64 -8.09
N LEU A 117 2.59 -18.87 -7.16
CA LEU A 117 2.00 -18.56 -5.87
C LEU A 117 0.65 -17.85 -6.01
N GLY A 118 0.49 -17.02 -7.05
CA GLY A 118 -0.71 -16.20 -7.25
C GLY A 118 -0.67 -14.90 -6.44
N VAL A 119 -1.12 -13.82 -7.06
CA VAL A 119 -1.09 -12.48 -6.44
C VAL A 119 -2.04 -12.40 -5.23
N GLU A 120 -3.10 -13.17 -5.22
CA GLU A 120 -4.09 -13.20 -4.14
C GLU A 120 -3.48 -13.65 -2.81
N LYS A 121 -2.46 -14.48 -2.85
CA LYS A 121 -1.76 -15.01 -1.66
C LYS A 121 -0.93 -13.94 -0.94
N ILE A 122 -0.42 -12.98 -1.68
CA ILE A 122 0.41 -11.91 -1.14
C ILE A 122 -0.35 -10.62 -0.87
N LEU A 123 -1.66 -10.57 -1.15
CA LEU A 123 -2.54 -9.45 -0.84
C LEU A 123 -3.04 -9.54 0.59
N CYS A 124 -2.51 -8.71 1.47
CA CYS A 124 -2.84 -8.72 2.88
C CYS A 124 -3.87 -7.65 3.24
N HIS A 125 -4.78 -7.99 4.15
CA HIS A 125 -5.65 -7.02 4.82
C HIS A 125 -4.85 -6.16 5.80
N THR A 126 -5.19 -4.90 5.89
CA THR A 126 -4.50 -3.96 6.80
C THR A 126 -5.34 -3.57 8.02
N GLY A 127 -6.62 -3.95 8.04
CA GLY A 127 -7.59 -3.45 9.02
C GLY A 127 -8.07 -2.03 8.72
N ILE A 128 -7.57 -1.40 7.66
CA ILE A 128 -8.11 -0.16 7.11
C ILE A 128 -8.99 -0.54 5.92
N PRO A 129 -10.29 -0.25 5.96
CA PRO A 129 -11.19 -0.59 4.86
C PRO A 129 -10.67 -0.03 3.53
N ARG A 130 -10.77 -0.83 2.47
CA ARG A 130 -10.31 -0.48 1.11
C ARG A 130 -8.79 -0.27 0.94
N LEU A 131 -7.98 -0.53 1.96
CA LEU A 131 -6.51 -0.57 1.85
C LEU A 131 -6.02 -2.01 1.91
N ARG A 132 -5.23 -2.39 0.92
CA ARG A 132 -4.49 -3.66 0.90
C ARG A 132 -3.00 -3.39 0.91
N LEU A 133 -2.25 -4.34 1.42
CA LEU A 133 -0.79 -4.36 1.44
C LEU A 133 -0.27 -5.56 0.66
N ILE A 134 0.70 -5.33 -0.22
CA ILE A 134 1.65 -6.37 -0.65
C ILE A 134 2.94 -6.08 0.13
N PRO A 135 3.29 -6.90 1.13
CA PRO A 135 4.54 -6.74 1.84
C PRO A 135 5.72 -7.07 0.94
N SER A 136 6.91 -6.66 1.32
CA SER A 136 8.13 -6.94 0.57
C SER A 136 8.42 -8.45 0.44
N GLY A 137 8.05 -9.22 1.44
CA GLY A 137 8.42 -10.64 1.51
C GLY A 137 9.77 -10.84 2.15
N HIS A 138 10.50 -11.86 1.74
CA HIS A 138 11.81 -12.16 2.30
C HIS A 138 12.83 -11.08 1.97
N LYS A 139 13.63 -10.71 2.97
CA LYS A 139 14.69 -9.70 2.80
C LYS A 139 15.70 -10.14 1.75
N ARG A 140 16.07 -9.22 0.85
CA ARG A 140 17.13 -9.40 -0.16
C ARG A 140 18.09 -8.23 -0.14
N GLU A 141 19.38 -8.50 -0.17
CA GLU A 141 20.41 -7.45 -0.22
C GLU A 141 20.55 -6.86 -1.62
N MET A 142 20.38 -7.70 -2.65
CA MET A 142 20.44 -7.32 -4.06
C MET A 142 19.08 -7.56 -4.70
N GLY A 143 18.28 -6.51 -4.80
CA GLY A 143 16.90 -6.62 -5.27
C GLY A 143 16.54 -5.72 -6.45
N GLY A 144 17.46 -4.86 -6.90
CA GLY A 144 17.19 -3.92 -8.00
C GLY A 144 16.80 -4.59 -9.31
N GLU A 145 17.33 -5.76 -9.58
CA GLU A 145 17.02 -6.57 -10.77
C GLU A 145 15.57 -7.04 -10.83
N TYR A 146 14.93 -7.26 -9.66
CA TYR A 146 13.51 -7.65 -9.62
C TYR A 146 12.60 -6.56 -10.15
N PHE A 147 12.91 -5.29 -9.92
CA PHE A 147 12.09 -4.17 -10.36
C PHE A 147 12.15 -3.92 -11.87
N SER A 148 13.26 -4.28 -12.52
CA SER A 148 13.41 -4.21 -13.97
C SER A 148 12.90 -5.47 -14.69
N SER A 149 12.52 -6.50 -13.94
CA SER A 149 12.07 -7.77 -14.49
C SER A 149 10.73 -7.66 -15.23
N PHE A 150 10.55 -8.54 -16.25
CA PHE A 150 9.26 -8.64 -16.92
C PHE A 150 8.14 -9.11 -15.96
N ARG A 151 8.48 -9.86 -14.90
CA ARG A 151 7.55 -10.36 -13.88
C ARG A 151 6.97 -9.22 -13.06
N MET A 152 7.78 -8.22 -12.70
CA MET A 152 7.29 -7.02 -12.03
C MET A 152 6.34 -6.24 -12.94
N ARG A 153 6.67 -6.09 -14.21
CA ARG A 153 5.78 -5.46 -15.18
C ARG A 153 4.47 -6.20 -15.31
N ALA A 154 4.51 -7.52 -15.47
CA ALA A 154 3.33 -8.37 -15.55
C ALA A 154 2.45 -8.29 -14.28
N LEU A 155 3.07 -8.22 -13.10
CA LEU A 155 2.35 -8.00 -11.84
C LEU A 155 1.58 -6.67 -11.86
N ILE A 156 2.26 -5.59 -12.20
CA ILE A 156 1.65 -4.25 -12.25
C ILE A 156 0.51 -4.21 -13.26
N ASP A 157 0.69 -4.77 -14.44
CA ASP A 157 -0.36 -4.83 -15.47
C ASP A 157 -1.56 -5.68 -15.02
N SER A 158 -1.31 -6.80 -14.36
CA SER A 158 -2.35 -7.64 -13.76
C SER A 158 -3.13 -6.90 -12.67
N LEU A 159 -2.45 -6.18 -11.79
CA LEU A 159 -3.09 -5.39 -10.73
C LEU A 159 -3.96 -4.27 -11.32
N ARG A 160 -3.48 -3.56 -12.33
CA ARG A 160 -4.25 -2.50 -12.99
C ARG A 160 -5.50 -3.02 -13.69
N SER A 161 -5.42 -4.18 -14.33
CA SER A 161 -6.54 -4.76 -15.06
C SER A 161 -7.60 -5.40 -14.14
N ARG A 162 -7.18 -6.03 -13.05
CA ARG A 162 -8.09 -6.69 -12.10
C ARG A 162 -8.84 -5.72 -11.20
N TYR A 163 -8.26 -4.57 -10.96
CA TYR A 163 -8.76 -3.62 -9.98
C TYR A 163 -8.90 -2.22 -10.61
N PRO A 164 -9.89 -2.02 -11.48
CA PRO A 164 -10.07 -0.76 -12.22
C PRO A 164 -10.42 0.43 -11.30
N ASP A 165 -10.75 0.18 -10.04
CA ASP A 165 -11.16 1.19 -9.06
C ASP A 165 -10.03 1.60 -8.09
N ARG A 166 -8.76 1.26 -8.38
CA ARG A 166 -7.62 1.44 -7.45
C ARG A 166 -6.57 2.41 -7.94
#